data_7792d1d4c21a818da24433a9cda3b93b
#
_entry.id   7792d1d4c21a818da24433a9cda3b93b
#
_cell.length_a   1.000
_cell.length_b   1.000
_cell.length_c   1.000
_cell.angle_alpha   90.00
_cell.angle_beta   90.00
_cell.angle_gamma   90.00
#
_symmetry.space_group_name_H-M   'P 1'
#
loop_
_entity.id
_entity.type
_entity.pdbx_description
1 polymer ?
#
loop_
_entity_poly.entity_id
_entity_poly.type
_entity_poly.pdbx_seq_one_letter_code
_entity_poly.pdbx_strand_id
1 'polypeptide(L)'
;MSVRWGVLLALALAVPADAAAQRGGFGSGLSAGPRVGRDFENKAWSVGGQLSAPLGERLELRPSGDLLFPKGAGMGWQVNGDAAVHFGQGGGLYAGGGVALVRFDDDADAETGYNLFFGLSTAAPQEPTKGFFEFRWTFVDGTSPFRLALGFLYRL
;
A
#
# COMPACT_ATOMS: atom_id res chain seq x y z
N MET A 1 29.92 -3.48 10.16
CA MET A 1 28.95 -3.00 11.20
C MET A 1 27.55 -3.35 10.69
N SER A 2 27.09 -4.50 11.14
CA SER A 2 25.86 -5.11 10.68
C SER A 2 24.78 -5.04 11.74
N VAL A 3 23.54 -4.94 11.29
CA VAL A 3 22.34 -5.39 11.98
C VAL A 3 21.89 -4.58 13.20
N ARG A 4 20.94 -3.68 12.95
CA ARG A 4 19.93 -3.28 13.95
C ARG A 4 18.57 -2.82 13.36
N TRP A 5 18.29 -3.12 12.10
CA TRP A 5 17.06 -2.68 11.41
C TRP A 5 15.91 -3.71 11.45
N GLY A 6 16.15 -4.93 11.93
CA GLY A 6 15.13 -5.98 11.99
C GLY A 6 14.03 -5.78 13.07
N VAL A 7 14.18 -4.82 13.97
CA VAL A 7 13.26 -4.64 15.11
C VAL A 7 12.14 -3.64 14.81
N LEU A 8 12.32 -2.73 13.84
CA LEU A 8 11.31 -1.71 13.54
C LEU A 8 10.15 -2.20 12.65
N LEU A 9 10.37 -3.25 11.86
CA LEU A 9 9.30 -3.82 11.03
C LEU A 9 8.30 -4.66 11.83
N ALA A 10 8.71 -5.22 12.96
CA ALA A 10 7.85 -6.01 13.82
C ALA A 10 6.90 -5.14 14.69
N LEU A 11 7.23 -3.87 14.92
CA LEU A 11 6.42 -2.98 15.74
C LEU A 11 5.19 -2.42 15.01
N ALA A 12 5.20 -2.39 13.68
CA ALA A 12 4.07 -1.89 12.88
C ALA A 12 2.91 -2.88 12.77
N LEU A 13 3.15 -4.17 13.06
CA LEU A 13 2.13 -5.23 13.01
C LEU A 13 1.56 -5.60 14.38
N ALA A 14 2.13 -5.10 15.46
CA ALA A 14 1.63 -5.34 16.81
C ALA A 14 0.78 -4.16 17.33
N VAL A 15 -0.25 -3.78 16.58
CA VAL A 15 -1.38 -3.08 17.18
C VAL A 15 -2.17 -4.14 17.95
N PRO A 16 -2.22 -4.11 19.28
CA PRO A 16 -2.98 -5.10 20.04
C PRO A 16 -4.43 -5.04 19.60
N ALA A 17 -4.96 -6.15 19.15
CA ALA A 17 -6.36 -6.31 18.70
C ALA A 17 -7.36 -5.86 19.81
N ASP A 18 -6.94 -5.87 21.05
CA ASP A 18 -7.75 -5.47 22.20
C ASP A 18 -8.01 -3.96 22.33
N ALA A 19 -7.13 -3.12 21.78
CA ALA A 19 -7.34 -1.67 21.76
C ALA A 19 -8.38 -1.24 20.70
N ALA A 20 -8.59 -2.05 19.70
CA ALA A 20 -9.56 -1.82 18.61
C ALA A 20 -10.99 -2.21 19.03
N ALA A 21 -11.15 -3.16 19.93
CA ALA A 21 -12.46 -3.67 20.34
C ALA A 21 -13.23 -2.70 21.27
N GLN A 22 -12.56 -1.74 21.90
CA GLN A 22 -13.18 -0.86 22.89
C GLN A 22 -13.70 0.49 22.35
N ARG A 23 -13.38 0.84 21.11
CA ARG A 23 -13.92 2.05 20.48
C ARG A 23 -14.27 1.71 19.05
N GLY A 24 -15.48 1.33 18.75
CA GLY A 24 -16.09 1.04 17.43
C GLY A 24 -15.36 1.48 16.14
N GLY A 25 -14.03 1.36 16.04
CA GLY A 25 -13.20 2.01 15.04
C GLY A 25 -12.31 1.10 14.20
N PHE A 26 -11.60 0.15 14.77
CA PHE A 26 -10.58 -0.58 14.00
C PHE A 26 -11.06 -1.91 13.38
N GLY A 27 -12.14 -2.49 13.84
CA GLY A 27 -12.61 -3.79 13.36
C GLY A 27 -13.78 -3.76 12.38
N SER A 28 -14.52 -2.67 12.32
CA SER A 28 -15.78 -2.60 11.57
C SER A 28 -15.65 -2.16 10.11
N GLY A 29 -14.48 -2.34 9.51
CA GLY A 29 -14.28 -1.91 8.12
C GLY A 29 -13.01 -2.45 7.46
N LEU A 30 -12.32 -3.39 8.11
CA LEU A 30 -11.14 -4.00 7.51
C LEU A 30 -11.52 -4.68 6.20
N SER A 31 -10.80 -4.33 5.14
CA SER A 31 -10.99 -4.90 3.81
C SER A 31 -9.65 -5.40 3.27
N ALA A 32 -9.71 -6.41 2.44
CA ALA A 32 -8.55 -6.94 1.75
C ALA A 32 -8.87 -7.24 0.30
N GLY A 33 -7.86 -7.25 -0.55
CA GLY A 33 -8.07 -7.66 -1.92
C GLY A 33 -6.84 -7.58 -2.80
N PRO A 34 -6.97 -8.13 -4.01
CA PRO A 34 -5.90 -8.13 -5.00
C PRO A 34 -5.71 -6.76 -5.63
N ARG A 35 -4.47 -6.53 -6.06
CA ARG A 35 -4.10 -5.38 -6.89
C ARG A 35 -3.13 -5.79 -7.98
N VAL A 36 -3.21 -5.11 -9.09
CA VAL A 36 -2.28 -5.23 -10.21
C VAL A 36 -1.78 -3.85 -10.58
N GLY A 37 -0.56 -3.76 -11.08
CA GLY A 37 0.02 -2.49 -11.45
C GLY A 37 1.00 -2.57 -12.62
N ARG A 38 1.29 -1.40 -13.17
CA ARG A 38 2.31 -1.22 -14.20
C ARG A 38 3.27 -0.12 -13.75
N ASP A 39 4.51 -0.49 -13.57
CA ASP A 39 5.64 0.40 -13.35
C ASP A 39 6.21 0.78 -14.73
N PHE A 40 6.25 2.08 -15.02
CA PHE A 40 6.65 2.56 -16.34
C PHE A 40 8.16 2.77 -16.45
N GLU A 41 8.83 3.09 -15.36
CA GLU A 41 10.27 3.31 -15.35
C GLU A 41 11.02 1.98 -15.44
N ASN A 42 10.68 1.03 -14.59
CA ASN A 42 11.29 -0.30 -14.59
C ASN A 42 10.66 -1.26 -15.62
N LYS A 43 9.66 -0.80 -16.38
CA LYS A 43 8.89 -1.62 -17.34
C LYS A 43 8.38 -2.92 -16.72
N ALA A 44 8.01 -2.87 -15.44
CA ALA A 44 7.57 -4.01 -14.68
C ALA A 44 6.05 -4.07 -14.55
N TRP A 45 5.49 -5.28 -14.59
CA TRP A 45 4.17 -5.56 -14.06
C TRP A 45 4.26 -5.88 -12.59
N SER A 46 3.21 -5.58 -11.85
CA SER A 46 3.11 -5.99 -10.44
C SER A 46 1.79 -6.68 -10.17
N VAL A 47 1.83 -7.67 -9.30
CA VAL A 47 0.67 -8.36 -8.76
C VAL A 47 0.84 -8.45 -7.26
N GLY A 48 -0.19 -8.12 -6.52
CA GLY A 48 -0.09 -8.11 -5.07
C GLY A 48 -1.42 -8.08 -4.37
N GLY A 49 -1.35 -7.76 -3.08
CA GLY A 49 -2.49 -7.60 -2.22
C GLY A 49 -2.41 -6.33 -1.39
N GLN A 50 -3.56 -5.85 -0.98
CA GLN A 50 -3.70 -4.67 -0.13
C GLN A 50 -4.72 -4.94 0.97
N LEU A 51 -4.40 -4.43 2.15
CA LEU A 51 -5.36 -4.26 3.22
C LEU A 51 -5.80 -2.80 3.27
N SER A 52 -6.97 -2.57 3.82
CA SER A 52 -7.53 -1.26 4.05
C SER A 52 -8.18 -1.25 5.42
N ALA A 53 -7.71 -0.39 6.29
CA ALA A 53 -8.21 -0.21 7.64
C ALA A 53 -8.66 1.26 7.81
N PRO A 54 -9.97 1.55 7.75
CA PRO A 54 -10.48 2.89 8.00
C PRO A 54 -10.20 3.35 9.44
N LEU A 55 -9.69 4.57 9.58
CA LEU A 55 -9.45 5.26 10.85
C LEU A 55 -10.43 6.43 11.04
N GLY A 56 -11.71 6.21 10.74
CA GLY A 56 -12.74 7.22 10.70
C GLY A 56 -13.31 7.41 9.31
N GLU A 57 -13.92 8.57 9.07
CA GLU A 57 -14.65 8.82 7.82
C GLU A 57 -13.75 9.10 6.61
N ARG A 58 -12.54 9.61 6.85
CA ARG A 58 -11.65 10.11 5.77
C ARG A 58 -10.25 9.53 5.79
N LEU A 59 -9.79 9.02 6.91
CA LEU A 59 -8.44 8.47 7.03
C LEU A 59 -8.48 6.95 6.88
N GLU A 60 -7.52 6.40 6.15
CA GLU A 60 -7.39 4.97 5.88
C GLU A 60 -5.93 4.56 5.95
N LEU A 61 -5.62 3.48 6.67
CA LEU A 61 -4.32 2.80 6.57
C LEU A 61 -4.39 1.76 5.47
N ARG A 62 -3.32 1.67 4.67
CA ARG A 62 -3.29 0.84 3.44
C ARG A 62 -1.98 0.05 3.32
N PRO A 63 -1.70 -0.90 4.22
CA PRO A 63 -0.56 -1.79 4.01
C PRO A 63 -0.77 -2.64 2.76
N SER A 64 0.29 -2.83 1.97
CA SER A 64 0.24 -3.62 0.74
C SER A 64 1.55 -4.32 0.45
N GLY A 65 1.49 -5.40 -0.34
CA GLY A 65 2.65 -6.11 -0.84
C GLY A 65 2.47 -6.48 -2.30
N ASP A 66 3.51 -6.31 -3.09
CA ASP A 66 3.52 -6.56 -4.53
C ASP A 66 4.74 -7.40 -4.92
N LEU A 67 4.54 -8.33 -5.83
CA LEU A 67 5.59 -8.95 -6.61
C LEU A 67 5.77 -8.16 -7.91
N LEU A 68 7.02 -7.89 -8.27
CA LEU A 68 7.40 -7.10 -9.43
C LEU A 68 8.00 -8.02 -10.50
N PHE A 69 7.54 -7.88 -11.72
CA PHE A 69 8.00 -8.65 -12.87
C PHE A 69 8.59 -7.71 -13.93
N PRO A 70 9.84 -7.24 -13.73
CA PRO A 70 10.51 -6.38 -14.69
C PRO A 70 10.85 -7.16 -15.95
N LYS A 71 10.86 -6.47 -17.10
CA LYS A 71 11.21 -7.09 -18.35
C LYS A 71 12.72 -7.28 -18.47
N GLY A 72 13.17 -8.53 -18.50
CA GLY A 72 14.59 -8.88 -18.68
C GLY A 72 15.42 -8.87 -17.38
N ALA A 73 14.80 -8.84 -16.24
CA ALA A 73 15.42 -8.98 -14.92
C ALA A 73 14.70 -10.05 -14.08
N GLY A 74 15.24 -10.37 -12.93
CA GLY A 74 14.64 -11.30 -11.97
C GLY A 74 13.35 -10.74 -11.33
N MET A 75 12.76 -11.51 -10.44
CA MET A 75 11.55 -11.10 -9.74
C MET A 75 11.91 -10.17 -8.57
N GLY A 76 11.28 -8.99 -8.53
CA GLY A 76 11.36 -8.09 -7.39
C GLY A 76 10.15 -8.19 -6.47
N TRP A 77 10.19 -7.42 -5.39
CA TRP A 77 9.05 -7.28 -4.49
C TRP A 77 9.04 -5.88 -3.84
N GLN A 78 7.87 -5.47 -3.39
CA GLN A 78 7.68 -4.22 -2.65
C GLN A 78 6.66 -4.43 -1.54
N VAL A 79 6.96 -3.94 -0.34
CA VAL A 79 6.04 -3.88 0.80
C VAL A 79 5.86 -2.42 1.18
N ASN A 80 4.62 -2.01 1.43
CA ASN A 80 4.27 -0.62 1.71
C ASN A 80 3.48 -0.52 3.01
N GLY A 81 3.77 0.53 3.78
CA GLY A 81 2.97 1.02 4.89
C GLY A 81 2.49 2.43 4.58
N ASP A 82 1.27 2.56 4.10
CA ASP A 82 0.71 3.81 3.59
C ASP A 82 -0.48 4.30 4.42
N ALA A 83 -0.72 5.61 4.37
CA ALA A 83 -1.94 6.23 4.86
C ALA A 83 -2.54 7.10 3.76
N ALA A 84 -3.86 7.10 3.64
CA ALA A 84 -4.61 7.88 2.67
C ALA A 84 -5.67 8.74 3.34
N VAL A 85 -5.90 9.94 2.79
CA VAL A 85 -6.99 10.82 3.14
C VAL A 85 -7.96 10.87 1.97
N HIS A 86 -9.24 10.64 2.25
CA HIS A 86 -10.32 10.69 1.28
C HIS A 86 -10.98 12.06 1.24
N PHE A 87 -11.29 12.54 0.04
CA PHE A 87 -11.86 13.85 -0.22
C PHE A 87 -13.27 13.73 -0.81
N GLY A 88 -14.07 14.76 -0.54
CA GLY A 88 -15.43 14.86 -1.06
C GLY A 88 -16.45 14.00 -0.31
N GLN A 89 -17.70 14.17 -0.70
CA GLN A 89 -18.80 13.33 -0.22
C GLN A 89 -18.75 12.00 -0.96
N GLY A 90 -18.76 10.87 -0.21
CA GLY A 90 -18.65 9.54 -0.78
C GLY A 90 -17.21 9.04 -0.99
N GLY A 91 -16.17 9.86 -0.66
CA GLY A 91 -14.77 9.40 -0.57
C GLY A 91 -14.13 8.91 -1.87
N GLY A 92 -14.66 9.34 -3.03
CA GLY A 92 -14.19 8.83 -4.33
C GLY A 92 -12.75 9.22 -4.68
N LEU A 93 -12.31 10.41 -4.29
CA LEU A 93 -10.94 10.87 -4.51
C LEU A 93 -10.13 10.69 -3.23
N TYR A 94 -8.89 10.23 -3.33
CA TYR A 94 -7.98 10.15 -2.21
C TYR A 94 -6.55 10.50 -2.61
N ALA A 95 -5.76 10.93 -1.63
CA ALA A 95 -4.33 11.09 -1.74
C ALA A 95 -3.65 10.61 -0.46
N GLY A 96 -2.40 10.23 -0.58
CA GLY A 96 -1.68 9.72 0.57
C GLY A 96 -0.21 9.54 0.35
N GLY A 97 0.43 8.99 1.35
CA GLY A 97 1.84 8.67 1.34
C GLY A 97 2.19 7.65 2.41
N GLY A 98 3.45 7.23 2.39
CA GLY A 98 3.93 6.25 3.34
C GLY A 98 5.37 5.85 3.10
N VAL A 99 5.71 4.69 3.63
CA VAL A 99 7.04 4.11 3.50
C VAL A 99 6.98 2.83 2.68
N ALA A 100 8.04 2.57 1.93
CA ALA A 100 8.20 1.35 1.16
C ALA A 100 9.52 0.66 1.51
N LEU A 101 9.49 -0.66 1.49
CA LEU A 101 10.68 -1.48 1.37
C LEU A 101 10.59 -2.19 0.02
N VAL A 102 11.56 -1.99 -0.85
CA VAL A 102 11.51 -2.45 -2.23
C VAL A 102 12.81 -3.15 -2.62
N ARG A 103 12.68 -4.23 -3.38
CA ARG A 103 13.76 -4.91 -4.09
C ARG A 103 13.34 -5.09 -5.54
N PHE A 104 14.05 -4.46 -6.44
CA PHE A 104 13.67 -4.43 -7.86
C PHE A 104 14.07 -5.69 -8.64
N ASP A 105 15.08 -6.42 -8.16
CA ASP A 105 15.62 -7.61 -8.81
C ASP A 105 16.09 -8.63 -7.75
N ASP A 106 16.18 -9.89 -8.12
CA ASP A 106 16.65 -10.96 -7.25
C ASP A 106 18.08 -10.75 -6.73
N ASP A 107 18.93 -10.11 -7.52
CA ASP A 107 20.33 -9.83 -7.19
C ASP A 107 20.54 -8.47 -6.50
N ALA A 108 19.48 -7.65 -6.36
CA ALA A 108 19.57 -6.34 -5.71
C ALA A 108 19.33 -6.42 -4.21
N ASP A 109 19.93 -5.50 -3.47
CA ASP A 109 19.58 -5.27 -2.06
C ASP A 109 18.21 -4.62 -1.93
N ALA A 110 17.57 -4.84 -0.77
CA ALA A 110 16.33 -4.16 -0.46
C ALA A 110 16.59 -2.72 -0.02
N GLU A 111 15.88 -1.79 -0.60
CA GLU A 111 15.98 -0.36 -0.33
C GLU A 111 14.74 0.18 0.35
N THR A 112 14.92 1.14 1.25
CA THR A 112 13.83 1.86 1.88
C THR A 112 13.53 3.13 1.09
N GLY A 113 12.24 3.38 0.86
CA GLY A 113 11.78 4.56 0.14
C GLY A 113 10.51 5.17 0.73
N TYR A 114 10.03 6.21 0.09
CA TYR A 114 8.79 6.90 0.42
C TYR A 114 7.80 6.78 -0.73
N ASN A 115 6.54 6.61 -0.40
CA ASN A 115 5.45 6.64 -1.36
C ASN A 115 4.73 7.98 -1.33
N LEU A 116 4.36 8.47 -2.51
CA LEU A 116 3.35 9.48 -2.69
C LEU A 116 2.35 8.96 -3.71
N PHE A 117 1.07 9.09 -3.43
CA PHE A 117 0.05 8.59 -4.34
C PHE A 117 -1.24 9.40 -4.28
N PHE A 118 -2.01 9.34 -5.35
CA PHE A 118 -3.40 9.77 -5.39
C PHE A 118 -4.22 8.80 -6.25
N GLY A 119 -5.50 8.76 -6.02
CA GLY A 119 -6.35 7.83 -6.73
C GLY A 119 -7.83 8.09 -6.60
N LEU A 120 -8.58 7.25 -7.26
CA LEU A 120 -10.02 7.20 -7.24
C LEU A 120 -10.48 5.88 -6.65
N SER A 121 -11.50 5.94 -5.80
CA SER A 121 -12.20 4.79 -5.26
C SER A 121 -13.65 4.82 -5.72
N THR A 122 -14.24 3.66 -5.97
CA THR A 122 -15.65 3.56 -6.35
C THR A 122 -16.59 3.74 -5.16
N ALA A 123 -16.05 3.73 -3.94
CA ALA A 123 -16.84 3.81 -2.72
C ALA A 123 -16.04 4.43 -1.57
N ALA A 124 -16.73 4.87 -0.54
CA ALA A 124 -16.13 5.36 0.70
C ALA A 124 -15.31 4.29 1.42
N PRO A 125 -14.36 4.67 2.32
CA PRO A 125 -13.51 3.71 3.03
C PRO A 125 -14.27 2.62 3.78
N GLN A 126 -15.45 2.93 4.29
CA GLN A 126 -16.28 2.03 5.12
C GLN A 126 -17.15 1.07 4.30
N GLU A 127 -17.25 1.26 2.99
CA GLU A 127 -18.07 0.40 2.14
C GLU A 127 -17.50 -1.04 2.06
N PRO A 128 -18.37 -2.05 1.97
CA PRO A 128 -17.95 -3.45 2.03
C PRO A 128 -17.14 -3.89 0.81
N THR A 129 -17.36 -3.26 -0.32
CA THR A 129 -16.64 -3.57 -1.57
C THR A 129 -16.30 -2.29 -2.28
N LYS A 130 -15.05 -2.14 -2.66
CA LYS A 130 -14.59 -0.97 -3.41
C LYS A 130 -13.52 -1.33 -4.42
N GLY A 131 -13.65 -0.81 -5.63
CA GLY A 131 -12.60 -0.76 -6.61
C GLY A 131 -11.76 0.50 -6.43
N PHE A 132 -10.51 0.45 -6.84
CA PHE A 132 -9.67 1.64 -6.86
C PHE A 132 -8.76 1.67 -8.07
N PHE A 133 -8.38 2.89 -8.43
CA PHE A 133 -7.37 3.22 -9.42
C PHE A 133 -6.40 4.23 -8.79
N GLU A 134 -5.10 3.98 -8.88
CA GLU A 134 -4.09 4.72 -8.14
C GLU A 134 -2.88 5.07 -9.01
N PHE A 135 -2.44 6.30 -8.91
CA PHE A 135 -1.17 6.81 -9.41
C PHE A 135 -0.20 6.87 -8.24
N ARG A 136 0.95 6.22 -8.36
CA ARG A 136 1.94 6.10 -7.27
C ARG A 136 3.34 6.41 -7.75
N TRP A 137 4.05 7.19 -6.97
CA TRP A 137 5.50 7.38 -7.04
C TRP A 137 6.14 6.76 -5.81
N THR A 138 7.21 6.00 -6.01
CA THR A 138 8.03 5.44 -4.93
C THR A 138 9.41 6.05 -5.05
N PHE A 139 9.81 6.88 -4.11
CA PHE A 139 11.11 7.54 -4.08
C PHE A 139 12.09 6.67 -3.32
N VAL A 140 13.05 6.09 -4.02
CA VAL A 140 14.18 5.32 -3.49
C VAL A 140 15.48 5.94 -4.00
N ASP A 141 16.62 5.59 -3.42
CA ASP A 141 17.89 6.19 -3.79
C ASP A 141 18.14 6.19 -5.30
N GLY A 142 18.21 7.40 -5.88
CA GLY A 142 18.51 7.62 -7.29
C GLY A 142 17.38 7.37 -8.28
N THR A 143 16.22 6.89 -7.86
CA THR A 143 15.08 6.64 -8.75
C THR A 143 13.74 7.06 -8.13
N SER A 144 12.76 7.30 -8.99
CA SER A 144 11.39 7.60 -8.54
C SER A 144 10.36 6.92 -9.44
N PRO A 145 10.32 5.57 -9.45
CA PRO A 145 9.43 4.85 -10.34
C PRO A 145 7.96 5.24 -10.17
N PHE A 146 7.35 5.48 -11.32
CA PHE A 146 5.94 5.79 -11.45
C PHE A 146 5.14 4.54 -11.80
N ARG A 147 4.09 4.28 -11.01
CA ARG A 147 3.21 3.12 -11.18
C ARG A 147 1.74 3.52 -11.27
N LEU A 148 1.02 2.87 -12.17
CA LEU A 148 -0.43 2.77 -12.12
C LEU A 148 -0.82 1.48 -11.42
N ALA A 149 -1.80 1.53 -10.52
CA ALA A 149 -2.34 0.36 -9.87
C ALA A 149 -3.88 0.36 -9.92
N LEU A 150 -4.42 -0.84 -10.04
CA LEU A 150 -5.85 -1.14 -10.00
C LEU A 150 -6.09 -2.24 -8.98
N GLY A 151 -7.20 -2.19 -8.28
CA GLY A 151 -7.54 -3.27 -7.36
C GLY A 151 -8.98 -3.23 -6.90
N PHE A 152 -9.33 -4.31 -6.20
CA PHE A 152 -10.62 -4.45 -5.54
C PHE A 152 -10.39 -4.86 -4.09
N LEU A 153 -11.15 -4.29 -3.19
CA LEU A 153 -11.11 -4.60 -1.77
C LEU A 153 -12.49 -5.09 -1.32
N TYR A 154 -12.48 -6.14 -0.53
CA TYR A 154 -13.67 -6.74 0.08
C TYR A 154 -13.52 -6.70 1.58
N ARG A 155 -14.61 -6.39 2.28
CA ARG A 155 -14.66 -6.44 3.74
C ARG A 155 -14.43 -7.86 4.23
N LEU A 156 -13.57 -7.98 5.25
CA LEU A 156 -13.29 -9.23 5.95
C LEU A 156 -14.33 -9.51 7.04
#